data_1af6afc48c593a92e57a92cd45ab5bce
#
_entry.id   1af6afc48c593a92e57a92cd45ab5bce
#
_cell.length_a   1.000
_cell.length_b   1.000
_cell.length_c   1.000
_cell.angle_alpha   90.00
_cell.angle_beta   90.00
_cell.angle_gamma   90.00
#
_symmetry.space_group_name_H-M   'P 1'
#
loop_
_entity.id
_entity.type
_entity.pdbx_description
1 polymer ?
#
loop_
_entity_poly.entity_id
_entity_poly.type
_entity_poly.pdbx_seq_one_letter_code
_entity_poly.pdbx_strand_id
1 'polypeptide(L)'
;LGYTDPFGYFDVNVVWDDCDPFGCDNPDIYLRWETSNNVVTVQRLDLFEEDYSWSTQNNTIDDFTGSEVDFGTVMPADPGQYPAIHIHNSITRAYRYILLNSGTGIAVKELDVKWPEDEGPAFYNNYWEEIHIPPSQQWNEDTHTHEYGHHFMNNYSAFPDPDYCNVVCDLP
;
A
#
# COMPACT_ATOMS: atom_id res chain seq x y z
N LEU A 1 2.94 -11.37 -9.56
CA LEU A 1 2.80 -10.44 -8.45
C LEU A 1 3.18 -11.13 -7.15
N GLY A 2 3.91 -10.46 -6.28
CA GLY A 2 4.31 -10.96 -4.97
C GLY A 2 4.19 -9.86 -3.92
N TYR A 3 4.30 -10.25 -2.66
CA TYR A 3 4.27 -9.33 -1.54
C TYR A 3 5.53 -9.50 -0.71
N THR A 4 5.97 -8.43 -0.08
CA THR A 4 7.03 -8.52 0.91
C THR A 4 6.50 -9.09 2.22
N ASP A 5 7.36 -9.78 2.97
CA ASP A 5 7.10 -10.08 4.36
C ASP A 5 7.20 -8.81 5.26
N PRO A 6 6.91 -8.91 6.57
CA PRO A 6 7.00 -7.76 7.48
C PRO A 6 8.39 -7.14 7.60
N PHE A 7 9.44 -7.81 7.13
CA PHE A 7 10.82 -7.33 7.14
C PHE A 7 11.28 -6.79 5.79
N GLY A 8 10.38 -6.81 4.79
CA GLY A 8 10.66 -6.33 3.46
C GLY A 8 11.29 -7.37 2.52
N TYR A 9 11.42 -8.65 2.94
CA TYR A 9 11.89 -9.72 2.06
C TYR A 9 10.77 -10.15 1.11
N PHE A 10 11.16 -10.47 -0.11
CA PHE A 10 10.28 -11.05 -1.11
C PHE A 10 10.99 -12.20 -1.84
N ASP A 11 10.20 -13.18 -2.23
CA ASP A 11 10.59 -14.29 -3.10
C ASP A 11 9.41 -14.54 -4.04
N VAL A 12 9.65 -14.45 -5.33
CA VAL A 12 8.59 -14.56 -6.34
C VAL A 12 9.03 -15.54 -7.41
N ASN A 13 8.26 -16.61 -7.56
CA ASN A 13 8.43 -17.53 -8.67
C ASN A 13 7.67 -17.03 -9.89
N VAL A 14 8.37 -16.84 -10.99
CA VAL A 14 7.78 -16.43 -12.26
C VAL A 14 7.98 -17.56 -13.27
N VAL A 15 6.90 -17.98 -13.90
CA VAL A 15 6.97 -18.87 -15.06
C VAL A 15 6.96 -17.98 -16.29
N TRP A 16 8.02 -18.12 -17.08
CA TRP A 16 8.19 -17.41 -18.32
C TRP A 16 8.00 -18.40 -19.49
N ASP A 17 7.15 -18.03 -20.43
CA ASP A 17 6.96 -18.78 -21.69
C ASP A 17 6.63 -17.75 -22.76
N ASP A 18 7.66 -17.35 -23.52
CA ASP A 18 7.51 -16.45 -24.66
C ASP A 18 8.10 -17.15 -25.90
N CYS A 19 7.49 -18.28 -26.23
CA CYS A 19 7.85 -19.04 -27.43
C CYS A 19 6.82 -18.80 -28.53
N ASP A 20 7.27 -18.25 -29.63
CA ASP A 20 6.51 -18.13 -30.87
C ASP A 20 7.00 -19.12 -31.94
N PRO A 21 6.37 -19.20 -33.13
CA PRO A 21 6.83 -20.06 -34.20
C PRO A 21 8.23 -19.77 -34.75
N PHE A 22 8.83 -18.65 -34.34
CA PHE A 22 10.15 -18.21 -34.85
C PHE A 22 11.25 -18.37 -33.79
N GLY A 23 10.90 -18.64 -32.54
CA GLY A 23 11.85 -18.86 -31.46
C GLY A 23 11.29 -18.60 -30.09
N CYS A 24 12.16 -18.71 -29.08
CA CYS A 24 11.85 -18.33 -27.70
C CYS A 24 12.82 -17.21 -27.31
N ASP A 25 12.27 -16.12 -26.77
CA ASP A 25 13.07 -15.03 -26.23
C ASP A 25 13.28 -15.21 -24.71
N ASN A 26 14.44 -14.80 -24.24
CA ASN A 26 14.72 -14.76 -22.81
C ASN A 26 14.10 -13.51 -22.18
N PRO A 27 13.64 -13.58 -20.92
CA PRO A 27 12.99 -12.43 -20.30
C PRO A 27 13.99 -11.33 -19.94
N ASP A 28 13.52 -10.10 -20.04
CA ASP A 28 14.13 -8.95 -19.42
C ASP A 28 13.54 -8.77 -18.02
N ILE A 29 14.40 -8.74 -17.00
CA ILE A 29 13.96 -8.75 -15.61
C ILE A 29 14.25 -7.42 -14.91
N TYR A 30 13.24 -6.84 -14.31
CA TYR A 30 13.34 -5.69 -13.42
C TYR A 30 12.28 -5.78 -12.32
N LEU A 31 12.47 -5.02 -11.25
CA LEU A 31 11.48 -4.87 -10.19
C LEU A 31 10.67 -3.60 -10.38
N ARG A 32 9.38 -3.69 -10.13
CA ARG A 32 8.49 -2.56 -9.98
C ARG A 32 7.71 -2.66 -8.68
N TRP A 33 7.66 -1.58 -7.95
CA TRP A 33 6.93 -1.44 -6.70
C TRP A 33 5.82 -0.42 -6.85
N GLU A 34 4.72 -0.68 -6.18
CA GLU A 34 3.57 0.21 -6.11
C GLU A 34 3.08 0.28 -4.67
N THR A 35 2.58 1.45 -4.28
CA THR A 35 1.91 1.63 -2.99
C THR A 35 0.43 1.25 -3.09
N SER A 36 0.18 0.11 -3.73
CA SER A 36 -1.15 -0.41 -4.01
C SER A 36 -1.20 -1.91 -3.75
N ASN A 37 -2.23 -2.35 -3.05
CA ASN A 37 -2.58 -3.76 -2.88
C ASN A 37 -4.11 -3.88 -2.72
N ASN A 38 -4.61 -5.09 -2.42
CA ASN A 38 -6.05 -5.33 -2.23
C ASN A 38 -6.64 -4.75 -0.92
N VAL A 39 -5.88 -3.98 -0.17
CA VAL A 39 -6.30 -3.37 1.11
C VAL A 39 -6.30 -1.86 1.01
N VAL A 40 -5.21 -1.30 0.47
CA VAL A 40 -4.96 0.13 0.46
C VAL A 40 -4.13 0.52 -0.75
N THR A 41 -4.48 1.65 -1.33
CA THR A 41 -3.71 2.35 -2.35
C THR A 41 -3.36 3.74 -1.85
N VAL A 42 -2.06 4.10 -1.84
CA VAL A 42 -1.61 5.45 -1.49
C VAL A 42 -1.34 6.22 -2.77
N GLN A 43 -2.07 7.30 -2.96
CA GLN A 43 -2.11 8.10 -4.17
C GLN A 43 -1.72 9.55 -3.91
N ARG A 44 -1.30 10.23 -4.96
CA ARG A 44 -1.10 11.67 -4.93
C ARG A 44 -2.43 12.39 -4.90
N LEU A 45 -2.49 13.47 -4.13
CA LEU A 45 -3.61 14.38 -4.19
C LEU A 45 -3.38 15.36 -5.35
N ASP A 46 -3.52 14.90 -6.56
CA ASP A 46 -3.44 15.70 -7.77
C ASP A 46 -4.57 15.32 -8.75
N LEU A 47 -4.60 15.98 -9.90
CA LEU A 47 -5.67 15.81 -10.89
C LEU A 47 -5.73 14.39 -11.48
N PHE A 48 -4.66 13.61 -11.38
CA PHE A 48 -4.54 12.28 -11.97
C PHE A 48 -4.57 11.17 -10.94
N GLU A 49 -4.46 11.49 -9.64
CA GLU A 49 -4.50 10.53 -8.52
C GLU A 49 -3.59 9.32 -8.75
N GLU A 50 -2.36 9.57 -9.21
CA GLU A 50 -1.42 8.52 -9.53
C GLU A 50 -0.88 7.84 -8.27
N ASP A 51 -0.79 6.51 -8.31
CA ASP A 51 -0.15 5.71 -7.28
C ASP A 51 1.35 6.01 -7.21
N TYR A 52 1.91 5.94 -6.01
CA TYR A 52 3.37 6.01 -5.87
C TYR A 52 3.98 4.70 -6.36
N SER A 53 4.85 4.81 -7.34
CA SER A 53 5.55 3.67 -7.90
C SER A 53 7.00 4.00 -8.22
N TRP A 54 7.84 2.97 -8.24
CA TRP A 54 9.21 3.05 -8.70
C TRP A 54 9.67 1.71 -9.27
N SER A 55 10.70 1.73 -10.09
CA SER A 55 11.21 0.51 -10.70
C SER A 55 12.74 0.53 -10.81
N THR A 56 13.31 -0.66 -10.95
CA THR A 56 14.71 -0.84 -11.31
C THR A 56 14.91 -0.92 -12.83
N GLN A 57 13.96 -0.44 -13.63
CA GLN A 57 13.98 -0.58 -15.09
C GLN A 57 15.24 0.00 -15.76
N ASN A 58 15.87 1.00 -15.16
CA ASN A 58 17.16 1.52 -15.63
C ASN A 58 18.35 0.55 -15.43
N ASN A 59 18.14 -0.52 -14.66
CA ASN A 59 19.08 -1.60 -14.41
C ASN A 59 18.41 -2.94 -14.72
N THR A 60 17.73 -3.03 -15.84
CA THR A 60 17.13 -4.28 -16.36
C THR A 60 18.23 -5.32 -16.59
N ILE A 61 17.94 -6.55 -16.24
CA ILE A 61 18.77 -7.70 -16.60
C ILE A 61 18.21 -8.24 -17.89
N ASP A 62 18.85 -7.89 -19.00
CA ASP A 62 18.39 -8.24 -20.34
C ASP A 62 18.71 -9.71 -20.66
N ASP A 63 17.86 -10.36 -21.46
CA ASP A 63 18.04 -11.72 -21.98
C ASP A 63 18.42 -12.75 -20.89
N PHE A 64 17.75 -12.72 -19.76
CA PHE A 64 18.09 -13.56 -18.61
C PHE A 64 17.94 -15.05 -18.90
N THR A 65 19.02 -15.80 -18.70
CA THR A 65 19.08 -17.26 -18.92
C THR A 65 19.23 -18.07 -17.64
N GLY A 66 19.28 -17.40 -16.48
CA GLY A 66 19.43 -18.06 -15.19
C GLY A 66 18.12 -18.61 -14.63
N SER A 67 18.20 -19.20 -13.45
CA SER A 67 17.03 -19.70 -12.72
C SER A 67 16.65 -18.82 -11.54
N GLU A 68 17.51 -17.88 -11.15
CA GLU A 68 17.33 -17.04 -9.95
C GLU A 68 18.03 -15.70 -10.16
N VAL A 69 17.40 -14.63 -9.68
CA VAL A 69 17.96 -13.29 -9.62
C VAL A 69 17.85 -12.78 -8.18
N ASP A 70 18.99 -12.43 -7.59
CA ASP A 70 19.04 -11.70 -6.32
C ASP A 70 19.24 -10.21 -6.61
N PHE A 71 18.22 -9.42 -6.35
CA PHE A 71 18.28 -7.96 -6.47
C PHE A 71 18.95 -7.29 -5.27
N GLY A 72 19.28 -8.06 -4.23
CA GLY A 72 19.80 -7.51 -2.98
C GLY A 72 18.81 -6.56 -2.29
N THR A 73 19.35 -5.57 -1.59
CA THR A 73 18.51 -4.53 -0.96
C THR A 73 18.20 -3.45 -1.97
N VAL A 74 16.92 -3.28 -2.27
CA VAL A 74 16.43 -2.25 -3.19
C VAL A 74 15.56 -1.24 -2.44
N MET A 75 15.75 0.03 -2.77
CA MET A 75 15.04 1.16 -2.20
C MET A 75 14.58 2.10 -3.32
N PRO A 76 13.45 2.83 -3.16
CA PRO A 76 13.10 3.88 -4.09
C PRO A 76 14.25 4.85 -4.29
N ALA A 77 14.50 5.26 -5.53
CA ALA A 77 15.55 6.23 -5.84
C ALA A 77 15.24 7.63 -5.29
N ASP A 78 13.96 7.95 -5.13
CA ASP A 78 13.48 9.22 -4.58
C ASP A 78 13.06 9.04 -3.12
N PRO A 79 13.83 9.60 -2.15
CA PRO A 79 13.44 9.58 -0.73
C PRO A 79 12.11 10.27 -0.44
N GLY A 80 11.65 11.17 -1.33
CA GLY A 80 10.34 11.80 -1.22
C GLY A 80 9.17 10.83 -1.28
N GLN A 81 9.39 9.60 -1.77
CA GLN A 81 8.35 8.56 -1.80
C GLN A 81 8.30 7.69 -0.52
N TYR A 82 9.29 7.79 0.37
CA TYR A 82 9.33 6.96 1.57
C TYR A 82 8.11 7.12 2.48
N PRO A 83 7.55 8.33 2.67
CA PRO A 83 6.33 8.46 3.47
C PRO A 83 5.14 7.69 2.89
N ALA A 84 4.94 7.68 1.58
CA ALA A 84 3.87 6.91 0.94
C ALA A 84 4.00 5.41 1.24
N ILE A 85 5.22 4.87 1.16
CA ILE A 85 5.51 3.47 1.52
C ILE A 85 5.25 3.22 3.01
N HIS A 86 5.64 4.16 3.87
CA HIS A 86 5.41 4.05 5.31
C HIS A 86 3.92 4.03 5.67
N ILE A 87 3.13 4.94 5.08
CA ILE A 87 1.67 5.00 5.22
C ILE A 87 1.04 3.67 4.75
N HIS A 88 1.38 3.22 3.55
CA HIS A 88 0.89 1.97 2.98
C HIS A 88 1.17 0.77 3.89
N ASN A 89 2.39 0.67 4.42
CA ASN A 89 2.78 -0.42 5.31
C ASN A 89 2.05 -0.35 6.66
N SER A 90 1.85 0.84 7.23
CA SER A 90 1.15 1.04 8.50
C SER A 90 -0.30 0.56 8.41
N ILE A 91 -1.01 0.95 7.37
CA ILE A 91 -2.40 0.55 7.14
C ILE A 91 -2.50 -0.95 6.82
N THR A 92 -1.61 -1.47 5.98
CA THR A 92 -1.58 -2.92 5.68
C THR A 92 -1.34 -3.75 6.95
N ARG A 93 -0.50 -3.28 7.89
CA ARG A 93 -0.29 -3.94 9.20
C ARG A 93 -1.52 -3.86 10.08
N ALA A 94 -2.21 -2.72 10.13
CA ALA A 94 -3.45 -2.56 10.88
C ALA A 94 -4.53 -3.55 10.38
N TYR A 95 -4.70 -3.64 9.07
CA TYR A 95 -5.60 -4.62 8.47
C TYR A 95 -5.24 -6.06 8.85
N ARG A 96 -3.95 -6.45 8.71
CA ARG A 96 -3.50 -7.80 9.07
C ARG A 96 -3.75 -8.11 10.56
N TYR A 97 -3.53 -7.14 11.43
CA TYR A 97 -3.84 -7.28 12.85
C TYR A 97 -5.33 -7.57 13.09
N ILE A 98 -6.21 -6.83 12.44
CA ILE A 98 -7.66 -7.04 12.52
C ILE A 98 -8.03 -8.43 11.98
N LEU A 99 -7.52 -8.80 10.80
CA LEU A 99 -7.80 -10.10 10.19
C LEU A 99 -7.40 -11.28 11.09
N LEU A 100 -6.22 -11.20 11.70
CA LEU A 100 -5.71 -12.26 12.60
C LEU A 100 -6.51 -12.38 13.91
N ASN A 101 -7.11 -11.30 14.38
CA ASN A 101 -7.81 -11.24 15.65
C ASN A 101 -9.35 -11.30 15.53
N SER A 102 -9.91 -11.13 14.35
CA SER A 102 -11.36 -11.16 14.14
C SER A 102 -11.96 -12.57 14.12
N GLY A 103 -11.14 -13.60 13.90
CA GLY A 103 -11.59 -15.00 13.82
C GLY A 103 -12.45 -15.35 12.60
N THR A 104 -12.70 -14.39 11.71
CA THR A 104 -13.52 -14.55 10.50
C THR A 104 -12.79 -13.95 9.31
N GLY A 105 -13.00 -14.53 8.11
CA GLY A 105 -12.55 -13.91 6.86
C GLY A 105 -13.37 -12.64 6.61
N ILE A 106 -12.77 -11.48 6.88
CA ILE A 106 -13.37 -10.18 6.56
C ILE A 106 -13.07 -9.89 5.11
N ALA A 107 -14.10 -9.68 4.31
CA ALA A 107 -13.93 -9.15 2.96
C ALA A 107 -13.46 -7.70 3.08
N VAL A 108 -12.32 -7.39 2.50
CA VAL A 108 -11.75 -6.04 2.53
C VAL A 108 -12.43 -5.19 1.48
N LYS A 109 -12.82 -4.00 1.86
CA LYS A 109 -13.04 -2.93 0.91
C LYS A 109 -11.72 -2.19 0.76
N GLU A 110 -11.25 -2.05 -0.45
CA GLU A 110 -10.07 -1.26 -0.79
C GLU A 110 -10.24 0.18 -0.34
N LEU A 111 -9.18 0.76 0.19
CA LEU A 111 -9.14 2.09 0.74
C LEU A 111 -8.14 2.95 -0.03
N ASP A 112 -8.57 4.10 -0.49
CA ASP A 112 -7.69 5.12 -1.04
C ASP A 112 -7.14 6.03 0.07
N VAL A 113 -5.85 6.32 -0.02
CA VAL A 113 -5.17 7.26 0.87
C VAL A 113 -4.54 8.36 0.06
N LYS A 114 -4.93 9.59 0.30
CA LYS A 114 -4.41 10.79 -0.35
C LYS A 114 -3.25 11.36 0.45
N TRP A 115 -2.07 11.39 -0.14
CA TRP A 115 -0.86 11.97 0.45
C TRP A 115 0.00 12.61 -0.64
N PRO A 116 0.62 13.80 -0.40
CA PRO A 116 0.40 14.66 0.77
C PRO A 116 -0.91 15.45 0.67
N GLU A 117 -1.65 15.56 1.77
CA GLU A 117 -2.71 16.55 1.93
C GLU A 117 -2.06 17.91 2.24
N ASP A 118 -2.63 19.00 1.76
CA ASP A 118 -1.98 20.31 1.85
C ASP A 118 -1.83 20.81 3.29
N GLU A 119 -2.91 20.82 4.07
CA GLU A 119 -2.90 21.34 5.45
C GLU A 119 -3.99 20.68 6.31
N GLY A 120 -3.78 20.72 7.64
CA GLY A 120 -4.75 20.24 8.61
C GLY A 120 -4.34 18.95 9.32
N PRO A 121 -5.23 18.39 10.14
CA PRO A 121 -5.06 17.06 10.69
C PRO A 121 -5.33 15.99 9.61
N ALA A 122 -4.82 14.77 9.82
CA ALA A 122 -5.29 13.63 9.05
C ALA A 122 -6.78 13.39 9.36
N PHE A 123 -7.49 12.86 8.40
CA PHE A 123 -8.90 12.51 8.56
C PHE A 123 -9.34 11.42 7.60
N TYR A 124 -10.35 10.64 8.02
CA TYR A 124 -11.10 9.74 7.16
C TYR A 124 -12.34 10.45 6.61
N ASN A 125 -12.51 10.44 5.31
CA ASN A 125 -13.68 10.97 4.63
C ASN A 125 -14.69 9.85 4.39
N ASN A 126 -15.79 9.83 5.14
CA ASN A 126 -16.81 8.77 5.05
C ASN A 126 -17.67 8.84 3.79
N TYR A 127 -17.68 9.95 3.07
CA TYR A 127 -18.47 10.11 1.84
C TYR A 127 -17.75 9.50 0.63
N TRP A 128 -16.43 9.77 0.50
CA TRP A 128 -15.60 9.20 -0.55
C TRP A 128 -14.87 7.93 -0.11
N GLU A 129 -14.92 7.63 1.21
CA GLU A 129 -14.27 6.48 1.82
C GLU A 129 -12.75 6.47 1.62
N GLU A 130 -12.12 7.59 1.82
CA GLU A 130 -10.69 7.80 1.66
C GLU A 130 -10.07 8.46 2.90
N ILE A 131 -8.78 8.24 3.12
CA ILE A 131 -8.00 8.89 4.18
C ILE A 131 -7.12 9.98 3.58
N HIS A 132 -7.05 11.12 4.26
CA HIS A 132 -6.17 12.23 3.91
C HIS A 132 -5.08 12.39 4.95
N ILE A 133 -3.80 12.35 4.54
CA ILE A 133 -2.64 12.42 5.43
C ILE A 133 -1.79 13.65 5.06
N PRO A 134 -1.63 14.64 5.97
CA PRO A 134 -0.75 15.76 5.74
C PRO A 134 0.73 15.39 5.97
N PRO A 135 1.69 16.13 5.39
CA PRO A 135 3.11 15.90 5.59
C PRO A 135 3.56 15.90 7.06
N SER A 136 2.89 16.68 7.90
CA SER A 136 3.19 16.74 9.34
C SER A 136 2.91 15.43 10.10
N GLN A 137 2.08 14.55 9.53
CA GLN A 137 1.66 13.29 10.14
C GLN A 137 2.10 12.04 9.32
N GLN A 138 2.87 12.24 8.26
CA GLN A 138 3.29 11.19 7.33
C GLN A 138 4.08 10.03 7.97
N TRP A 139 4.66 10.24 9.16
CA TRP A 139 5.42 9.24 9.91
C TRP A 139 4.70 8.75 11.18
N ASN A 140 3.48 9.21 11.43
CA ASN A 140 2.73 8.88 12.62
C ASN A 140 1.82 7.66 12.39
N GLU A 141 2.33 6.48 12.76
CA GLU A 141 1.59 5.22 12.61
C GLU A 141 0.28 5.20 13.41
N ASP A 142 0.25 5.83 14.60
CA ASP A 142 -0.96 5.90 15.41
C ASP A 142 -2.06 6.66 14.69
N THR A 143 -1.70 7.76 14.01
CA THR A 143 -2.64 8.49 13.16
C THR A 143 -3.13 7.63 12.00
N HIS A 144 -2.24 6.98 11.26
CA HIS A 144 -2.63 6.15 10.11
C HIS A 144 -3.59 5.03 10.54
N THR A 145 -3.30 4.38 11.66
CA THR A 145 -4.13 3.29 12.18
C THR A 145 -5.44 3.78 12.78
N HIS A 146 -5.48 5.01 13.35
CA HIS A 146 -6.69 5.66 13.84
C HIS A 146 -7.66 5.93 12.68
N GLU A 147 -7.19 6.57 11.61
CA GLU A 147 -8.03 6.86 10.44
C GLU A 147 -8.49 5.57 9.74
N TYR A 148 -7.63 4.55 9.70
CA TYR A 148 -8.03 3.24 9.21
C TYR A 148 -9.12 2.59 10.11
N GLY A 149 -9.09 2.86 11.41
CA GLY A 149 -10.13 2.45 12.34
C GLY A 149 -11.51 3.03 11.97
N HIS A 150 -11.58 4.29 11.53
CA HIS A 150 -12.82 4.90 11.02
C HIS A 150 -13.32 4.18 9.75
N HIS A 151 -12.45 3.90 8.80
CA HIS A 151 -12.79 3.11 7.61
C HIS A 151 -13.34 1.73 7.98
N PHE A 152 -12.66 1.04 8.90
CA PHE A 152 -13.10 -0.27 9.36
C PHE A 152 -14.48 -0.20 10.04
N MET A 153 -14.71 0.77 10.93
CA MET A 153 -16.00 0.94 11.58
C MET A 153 -17.12 1.27 10.60
N ASN A 154 -16.84 2.14 9.63
CA ASN A 154 -17.82 2.51 8.62
C ASN A 154 -18.29 1.31 7.77
N ASN A 155 -17.37 0.40 7.45
CA ASN A 155 -17.67 -0.70 6.53
C ASN A 155 -18.06 -2.02 7.21
N TYR A 156 -17.64 -2.24 8.46
CA TYR A 156 -17.75 -3.55 9.10
C TYR A 156 -18.41 -3.55 10.48
N SER A 157 -18.74 -2.37 11.03
CA SER A 157 -19.45 -2.31 12.31
C SER A 157 -20.94 -2.07 12.12
N ALA A 158 -21.73 -2.55 13.07
CA ALA A 158 -23.14 -2.23 13.15
C ALA A 158 -23.41 -0.86 13.82
N PHE A 159 -22.37 -0.08 14.07
CA PHE A 159 -22.51 1.25 14.66
C PHE A 159 -22.98 2.22 13.57
N PRO A 160 -24.08 2.95 13.81
CA PRO A 160 -24.76 3.70 12.75
C PRO A 160 -24.09 5.00 12.33
N ASP A 161 -23.03 5.46 13.00
CA ASP A 161 -22.41 6.74 12.68
C ASP A 161 -20.96 6.84 13.19
N PRO A 162 -19.97 6.93 12.27
CA PRO A 162 -18.59 7.20 12.65
C PRO A 162 -18.40 8.59 13.30
N ASP A 163 -19.27 9.58 13.04
CA ASP A 163 -19.23 10.87 13.70
C ASP A 163 -19.57 10.77 15.20
N TYR A 164 -20.19 9.66 15.62
CA TYR A 164 -20.44 9.40 17.05
C TYR A 164 -19.14 9.11 17.83
N CYS A 165 -18.11 8.60 17.14
CA CYS A 165 -16.80 8.37 17.75
C CYS A 165 -16.03 9.66 18.05
N ASN A 166 -16.22 10.72 17.28
CA ASN A 166 -15.59 12.01 17.55
C ASN A 166 -16.08 12.66 18.86
N VAL A 167 -17.21 12.20 19.38
CA VAL A 167 -17.80 12.72 20.64
C VAL A 167 -17.51 11.81 21.84
N VAL A 168 -17.23 10.55 21.65
CA VAL A 168 -17.15 9.55 22.73
C VAL A 168 -15.76 8.90 22.87
N CYS A 169 -14.91 8.97 21.84
CA CYS A 169 -13.57 8.38 21.89
C CYS A 169 -12.48 9.27 22.47
N ASP A 170 -12.80 10.52 22.80
CA ASP A 170 -11.93 11.43 23.60
C ASP A 170 -12.04 11.14 25.12
N LEU A 171 -12.11 9.87 25.51
CA LEU A 171 -11.98 9.50 26.92
C LEU A 171 -10.51 9.33 27.30
N PRO A 172 -10.09 9.91 28.40
CA PRO A 172 -8.70 10.02 28.84
C PRO A 172 -8.05 8.68 29.13
#